data_70fc2c818196c364b6e62eda5bc4d1b5
#
_entry.id   70fc2c818196c364b6e62eda5bc4d1b5
#
_cell.length_a   1.000
_cell.length_b   1.000
_cell.length_c   1.000
_cell.angle_alpha   90.00
_cell.angle_beta   90.00
_cell.angle_gamma   90.00
#
_symmetry.space_group_name_H-M   'P 1'
#
loop_
_entity.id
_entity.type
_entity.pdbx_description
1 polymer ?
#
loop_
_entity_poly.entity_id
_entity_poly.type
_entity_poly.pdbx_seq_one_letter_code
_entity_poly.pdbx_strand_id
1 'polypeptide(L)'
;MTPGQFFQVSLPKIGEAPISISGFGPDWIQFTVRAVGRLTNALQELRTGENLFIRGPYGTGFPLDTFRGSNLAIVAGGSGTAPVRPLIRGALDGALPVRSLGVIAGFKSKESLLFADEFDEWRTKGEVLVTIDTPQEGWDGPTGLVTEHIRAMKLDDPADVQFVVVGPPVMMKFAVAEVRLLGVPEDNIWVSFERLMSCGLGKCGHCKIDSTYICLDGPVFCYTRAAGLID
;
A
#
# COMPACT_ATOMS: atom_id res chain seq x y z
N MET A 1 -14.87 -7.54 -0.88
CA MET A 1 -13.50 -7.19 -0.42
C MET A 1 -13.26 -5.71 -0.63
N THR A 2 -12.41 -5.10 0.19
CA THR A 2 -12.07 -3.68 0.11
C THR A 2 -10.55 -3.55 -0.03
N PRO A 3 -10.02 -2.68 -0.91
CA PRO A 3 -8.59 -2.39 -0.98
C PRO A 3 -8.01 -2.06 0.41
N GLY A 4 -6.81 -2.54 0.71
CA GLY A 4 -6.18 -2.41 2.02
C GLY A 4 -6.46 -3.55 3.00
N GLN A 5 -7.43 -4.43 2.72
CA GLN A 5 -7.61 -5.67 3.49
C GLN A 5 -6.51 -6.69 3.17
N PHE A 6 -6.35 -7.67 4.04
CA PHE A 6 -5.37 -8.74 3.92
C PHE A 6 -5.98 -10.11 4.20
N PHE A 7 -5.26 -11.15 3.83
CA PHE A 7 -5.54 -12.53 4.20
C PHE A 7 -4.34 -13.13 4.95
N GLN A 8 -4.64 -14.07 5.84
CA GLN A 8 -3.64 -15.01 6.30
C GLN A 8 -3.45 -16.07 5.22
N VAL A 9 -2.30 -16.04 4.58
CA VAL A 9 -1.92 -17.01 3.54
C VAL A 9 -1.04 -18.08 4.15
N SER A 10 -1.34 -19.35 3.89
CA SER A 10 -0.63 -20.46 4.52
C SER A 10 -0.33 -21.61 3.57
N LEU A 11 0.79 -22.28 3.85
CA LEU A 11 1.15 -23.57 3.29
C LEU A 11 1.30 -24.57 4.43
N PRO A 12 0.64 -25.76 4.35
CA PRO A 12 0.70 -26.76 5.38
C PRO A 12 2.16 -27.16 5.73
N LYS A 13 2.45 -27.27 7.04
CA LYS A 13 3.77 -27.59 7.61
C LYS A 13 4.87 -26.54 7.36
N ILE A 14 4.61 -25.48 6.64
CA ILE A 14 5.56 -24.42 6.35
C ILE A 14 5.31 -23.19 7.20
N GLY A 15 4.08 -22.68 7.21
CA GLY A 15 3.73 -21.52 8.02
C GLY A 15 2.54 -20.72 7.47
N GLU A 16 2.29 -19.58 8.11
CA GLU A 16 1.22 -18.65 7.79
C GLU A 16 1.73 -17.21 7.96
N ALA A 17 1.31 -16.31 7.07
CA ALA A 17 1.61 -14.88 7.18
C ALA A 17 0.47 -14.01 6.61
N PRO A 18 0.30 -12.78 7.15
CA PRO A 18 -0.62 -11.80 6.58
C PRO A 18 -0.05 -11.26 5.26
N ILE A 19 -0.85 -11.32 4.22
CA ILE A 19 -0.51 -10.78 2.90
C ILE A 19 -1.66 -9.88 2.43
N SER A 20 -1.33 -8.63 2.11
CA SER A 20 -2.30 -7.66 1.57
C SER A 20 -2.77 -8.05 0.19
N ILE A 21 -4.04 -7.75 -0.10
CA ILE A 21 -4.62 -7.95 -1.41
C ILE A 21 -3.98 -6.95 -2.39
N SER A 22 -3.48 -7.42 -3.52
CA SER A 22 -2.98 -6.57 -4.62
C SER A 22 -3.90 -6.52 -5.83
N GLY A 23 -4.99 -7.31 -5.81
CA GLY A 23 -6.04 -7.32 -6.80
C GLY A 23 -7.12 -8.33 -6.43
N PHE A 24 -8.33 -8.12 -6.94
CA PHE A 24 -9.44 -9.06 -6.77
C PHE A 24 -10.53 -8.84 -7.81
N GLY A 25 -11.27 -9.88 -8.08
CA GLY A 25 -12.45 -9.88 -8.92
C GLY A 25 -13.56 -10.75 -8.34
N PRO A 26 -14.61 -11.06 -9.12
CA PRO A 26 -15.73 -11.87 -8.64
C PRO A 26 -15.30 -13.26 -8.16
N ASP A 27 -14.29 -13.86 -8.81
CA ASP A 27 -13.88 -15.26 -8.65
C ASP A 27 -12.38 -15.45 -8.46
N TRP A 28 -11.63 -14.37 -8.27
CA TRP A 28 -10.18 -14.43 -8.06
C TRP A 28 -9.69 -13.40 -7.02
N ILE A 29 -8.55 -13.72 -6.41
CA ILE A 29 -7.80 -12.83 -5.53
C ILE A 29 -6.33 -12.88 -5.97
N GLN A 30 -5.67 -11.71 -5.98
CA GLN A 30 -4.26 -11.59 -6.27
C GLN A 30 -3.49 -11.15 -5.03
N PHE A 31 -2.38 -11.82 -4.80
CA PHE A 31 -1.40 -11.46 -3.78
C PHE A 31 -0.06 -11.19 -4.47
N THR A 32 0.64 -10.16 -4.02
CA THR A 32 2.03 -9.88 -4.42
C THR A 32 2.93 -10.21 -3.25
N VAL A 33 3.81 -11.18 -3.43
CA VAL A 33 4.62 -11.74 -2.36
C VAL A 33 6.11 -11.55 -2.67
N ARG A 34 6.83 -10.93 -1.74
CA ARG A 34 8.29 -10.87 -1.79
C ARG A 34 8.90 -12.03 -1.01
N ALA A 35 9.80 -12.77 -1.62
CA ALA A 35 10.49 -13.88 -1.00
C ALA A 35 11.55 -13.37 0.00
N VAL A 36 11.22 -13.40 1.30
CA VAL A 36 12.07 -12.88 2.38
C VAL A 36 12.15 -13.81 3.59
N GLY A 37 11.45 -14.95 3.56
CA GLY A 37 11.41 -15.89 4.66
C GLY A 37 10.86 -17.25 4.25
N ARG A 38 10.82 -18.20 5.19
CA ARG A 38 10.47 -19.59 4.93
C ARG A 38 9.18 -19.77 4.13
N LEU A 39 8.09 -19.14 4.57
CA LEU A 39 6.79 -19.24 3.88
C LEU A 39 6.84 -18.56 2.51
N THR A 40 7.33 -17.33 2.44
CA THR A 40 7.32 -16.55 1.20
C THR A 40 8.25 -17.12 0.14
N ASN A 41 9.35 -17.76 0.50
CA ASN A 41 10.19 -18.53 -0.42
C ASN A 41 9.42 -19.73 -0.98
N ALA A 42 8.72 -20.49 -0.11
CA ALA A 42 7.93 -21.61 -0.55
C ALA A 42 6.71 -21.21 -1.41
N LEU A 43 6.10 -20.06 -1.13
CA LEU A 43 5.04 -19.52 -1.99
C LEU A 43 5.55 -19.18 -3.40
N GLN A 44 6.79 -18.71 -3.53
CA GLN A 44 7.39 -18.41 -4.83
C GLN A 44 7.68 -19.68 -5.67
N GLU A 45 7.83 -20.83 -5.02
CA GLU A 45 8.06 -22.12 -5.68
C GLU A 45 6.78 -22.78 -6.20
N LEU A 46 5.59 -22.27 -5.78
CA LEU A 46 4.31 -22.83 -6.22
C LEU A 46 4.11 -22.69 -7.74
N ARG A 47 3.59 -23.75 -8.31
CA ARG A 47 3.26 -23.83 -9.75
C ARG A 47 1.76 -23.67 -9.96
N THR A 48 1.40 -23.30 -11.16
CA THR A 48 -0.01 -23.27 -11.58
C THR A 48 -0.69 -24.61 -11.32
N GLY A 49 -1.85 -24.56 -10.65
CA GLY A 49 -2.64 -25.75 -10.27
C GLY A 49 -2.34 -26.25 -8.86
N GLU A 50 -1.31 -25.74 -8.19
CA GLU A 50 -1.06 -26.07 -6.78
C GLU A 50 -1.90 -25.23 -5.83
N ASN A 51 -2.19 -25.76 -4.64
CA ASN A 51 -3.07 -25.14 -3.67
C ASN A 51 -2.29 -24.41 -2.58
N LEU A 52 -2.80 -23.24 -2.22
CA LEU A 52 -2.49 -22.54 -0.99
C LEU A 52 -3.77 -22.35 -0.16
N PHE A 53 -3.64 -22.12 1.11
CA PHE A 53 -4.78 -21.90 2.01
C PHE A 53 -4.84 -20.45 2.45
N ILE A 54 -6.04 -19.88 2.47
CA ILE A 54 -6.26 -18.50 2.88
C ILE A 54 -7.38 -18.41 3.93
N ARG A 55 -7.24 -17.48 4.85
CA ARG A 55 -8.27 -17.08 5.81
C ARG A 55 -8.45 -15.56 5.74
N GLY A 56 -9.67 -15.10 5.68
CA GLY A 56 -9.99 -13.67 5.58
C GLY A 56 -11.26 -13.42 4.75
N PRO A 57 -11.47 -12.20 4.23
CA PRO A 57 -10.61 -11.02 4.42
C PRO A 57 -10.60 -10.51 5.85
N TYR A 58 -9.49 -9.94 6.29
CA TYR A 58 -9.31 -9.33 7.60
C TYR A 58 -8.96 -7.85 7.49
N GLY A 59 -9.18 -7.15 8.60
CA GLY A 59 -8.86 -5.75 8.75
C GLY A 59 -9.83 -4.81 8.06
N THR A 60 -9.70 -3.53 8.40
CA THR A 60 -10.39 -2.44 7.73
C THR A 60 -9.69 -2.14 6.41
N GLY A 61 -10.45 -1.86 5.37
CA GLY A 61 -9.90 -1.37 4.11
C GLY A 61 -9.76 0.14 4.09
N PHE A 62 -9.32 0.68 2.94
CA PHE A 62 -9.33 2.12 2.71
C PHE A 62 -10.77 2.66 2.66
N PRO A 63 -11.02 3.90 3.15
CA PRO A 63 -12.35 4.49 3.21
C PRO A 63 -12.76 5.02 1.83
N LEU A 64 -13.23 4.14 0.96
CA LEU A 64 -13.53 4.46 -0.43
C LEU A 64 -14.56 5.58 -0.58
N ASP A 65 -15.52 5.67 0.34
CA ASP A 65 -16.54 6.73 0.29
C ASP A 65 -15.95 8.12 0.57
N THR A 66 -14.91 8.20 1.41
CA THR A 66 -14.15 9.44 1.64
C THR A 66 -13.34 9.84 0.40
N PHE A 67 -12.86 8.85 -0.37
CA PHE A 67 -12.05 9.11 -1.57
C PHE A 67 -12.88 9.45 -2.80
N ARG A 68 -14.17 9.10 -2.82
CA ARG A 68 -15.05 9.42 -3.95
C ARG A 68 -15.16 10.93 -4.16
N GLY A 69 -14.91 11.38 -5.39
CA GLY A 69 -14.98 12.79 -5.76
C GLY A 69 -13.89 13.68 -5.15
N SER A 70 -12.88 13.12 -4.48
CA SER A 70 -11.72 13.86 -3.97
C SER A 70 -10.57 13.89 -4.99
N ASN A 71 -9.58 14.72 -4.74
CA ASN A 71 -8.25 14.57 -5.30
C ASN A 71 -7.52 13.51 -4.48
N LEU A 72 -7.03 12.45 -5.13
CA LEU A 72 -6.37 11.32 -4.46
C LEU A 72 -4.87 11.31 -4.80
N ALA A 73 -4.03 11.44 -3.77
CA ALA A 73 -2.58 11.30 -3.88
C ALA A 73 -2.11 10.05 -3.14
N ILE A 74 -1.30 9.21 -3.79
CA ILE A 74 -0.80 7.95 -3.24
C ILE A 74 0.73 7.97 -3.27
N VAL A 75 1.35 7.72 -2.13
CA VAL A 75 2.80 7.50 -2.01
C VAL A 75 3.04 6.08 -1.51
N ALA A 76 3.70 5.29 -2.34
CA ALA A 76 3.98 3.90 -2.04
C ALA A 76 5.46 3.58 -2.10
N GLY A 77 5.97 2.80 -1.15
CA GLY A 77 7.37 2.36 -1.11
C GLY A 77 7.50 0.85 -1.21
N GLY A 78 8.21 0.35 -2.23
CA GLY A 78 8.48 -1.06 -2.42
C GLY A 78 7.23 -1.93 -2.41
N SER A 79 7.15 -2.91 -1.49
CA SER A 79 5.98 -3.79 -1.33
C SER A 79 4.69 -3.07 -0.97
N GLY A 80 4.76 -1.84 -0.43
CA GLY A 80 3.61 -1.00 -0.15
C GLY A 80 2.79 -0.60 -1.39
N THR A 81 3.36 -0.76 -2.58
CA THR A 81 2.63 -0.58 -3.85
C THR A 81 1.53 -1.64 -4.03
N ALA A 82 1.71 -2.84 -3.49
CA ALA A 82 0.74 -3.93 -3.63
C ALA A 82 -0.64 -3.62 -2.99
N PRO A 83 -0.76 -3.21 -1.72
CA PRO A 83 -2.04 -2.89 -1.11
C PRO A 83 -2.74 -1.65 -1.69
N VAL A 84 -2.02 -0.73 -2.32
CA VAL A 84 -2.61 0.47 -2.95
C VAL A 84 -2.95 0.27 -4.42
N ARG A 85 -2.41 -0.76 -5.08
CA ARG A 85 -2.72 -1.06 -6.49
C ARG A 85 -4.23 -1.19 -6.75
N PRO A 86 -5.06 -1.83 -5.90
CA PRO A 86 -6.50 -1.87 -6.12
C PRO A 86 -7.18 -0.50 -6.05
N LEU A 87 -6.65 0.47 -5.28
CA LEU A 87 -7.14 1.86 -5.30
C LEU A 87 -6.82 2.53 -6.64
N ILE A 88 -5.58 2.38 -7.11
CA ILE A 88 -5.13 2.93 -8.39
C ILE A 88 -5.99 2.35 -9.51
N ARG A 89 -6.14 1.02 -9.58
CA ARG A 89 -7.00 0.35 -10.57
C ARG A 89 -8.43 0.86 -10.49
N GLY A 90 -9.02 0.93 -9.29
CA GLY A 90 -10.38 1.42 -9.09
C GLY A 90 -10.58 2.86 -9.59
N ALA A 91 -9.59 3.74 -9.41
CA ALA A 91 -9.63 5.09 -9.94
C ALA A 91 -9.52 5.11 -11.48
N LEU A 92 -8.64 4.29 -12.05
CA LEU A 92 -8.47 4.17 -13.51
C LEU A 92 -9.72 3.60 -14.20
N ASP A 93 -10.32 2.58 -13.61
CA ASP A 93 -11.48 1.89 -14.17
C ASP A 93 -12.81 2.61 -13.90
N GLY A 94 -12.78 3.67 -13.08
CA GLY A 94 -13.96 4.43 -12.69
C GLY A 94 -14.83 3.78 -11.59
N ALA A 95 -14.41 2.64 -11.05
CA ALA A 95 -15.06 2.00 -9.89
C ALA A 95 -14.94 2.86 -8.62
N LEU A 96 -13.84 3.61 -8.51
CA LEU A 96 -13.60 4.66 -7.51
C LEU A 96 -13.45 6.01 -8.25
N PRO A 97 -14.54 6.73 -8.52
CA PRO A 97 -14.47 8.02 -9.21
C PRO A 97 -13.77 9.04 -8.33
N VAL A 98 -12.60 9.50 -8.75
CA VAL A 98 -11.81 10.58 -8.14
C VAL A 98 -11.73 11.76 -9.12
N ARG A 99 -11.49 12.99 -8.62
CA ARG A 99 -11.28 14.17 -9.48
C ARG A 99 -9.92 14.16 -10.15
N SER A 100 -8.91 13.77 -9.39
CA SER A 100 -7.54 13.58 -9.88
C SER A 100 -6.87 12.43 -9.17
N LEU A 101 -5.89 11.81 -9.84
CA LEU A 101 -5.05 10.76 -9.28
C LEU A 101 -3.58 11.14 -9.44
N GLY A 102 -2.87 11.26 -8.31
CA GLY A 102 -1.41 11.37 -8.26
C GLY A 102 -0.80 10.13 -7.60
N VAL A 103 0.25 9.56 -8.17
CA VAL A 103 0.95 8.39 -7.62
C VAL A 103 2.45 8.64 -7.61
N ILE A 104 3.09 8.48 -6.47
CA ILE A 104 4.54 8.36 -6.34
C ILE A 104 4.86 6.95 -5.86
N ALA A 105 5.53 6.16 -6.68
CA ALA A 105 5.96 4.82 -6.36
C ALA A 105 7.49 4.76 -6.31
N GLY A 106 8.06 4.50 -5.13
CA GLY A 106 9.50 4.42 -4.91
C GLY A 106 9.98 3.00 -4.69
N PHE A 107 11.11 2.67 -5.30
CA PHE A 107 11.72 1.35 -5.21
C PHE A 107 13.22 1.46 -4.95
N LYS A 108 13.80 0.41 -4.37
CA LYS A 108 15.23 0.40 -4.09
C LYS A 108 16.07 0.35 -5.36
N SER A 109 15.60 -0.37 -6.38
CA SER A 109 16.30 -0.60 -7.64
C SER A 109 15.33 -0.94 -8.75
N LYS A 110 15.79 -0.92 -10.00
CA LYS A 110 15.02 -1.30 -11.19
C LYS A 110 14.47 -2.74 -11.10
N GLU A 111 15.25 -3.67 -10.56
CA GLU A 111 14.84 -5.07 -10.41
C GLU A 111 13.77 -5.27 -9.33
N SER A 112 13.60 -4.29 -8.45
CA SER A 112 12.60 -4.32 -7.37
C SER A 112 11.27 -3.68 -7.75
N LEU A 113 11.12 -3.18 -8.99
CA LEU A 113 9.87 -2.60 -9.48
C LEU A 113 8.74 -3.64 -9.43
N LEU A 114 7.62 -3.24 -8.87
CA LEU A 114 6.38 -3.99 -8.92
C LEU A 114 5.44 -3.36 -9.93
N PHE A 115 4.74 -4.16 -10.72
CA PHE A 115 3.73 -3.73 -11.70
C PHE A 115 4.30 -2.77 -12.78
N ALA A 116 5.54 -2.98 -13.17
CA ALA A 116 6.21 -2.12 -14.17
C ALA A 116 5.48 -2.09 -15.51
N ASP A 117 4.80 -3.16 -15.86
CA ASP A 117 3.94 -3.32 -17.04
C ASP A 117 2.65 -2.50 -16.99
N GLU A 118 2.26 -2.03 -15.79
CA GLU A 118 1.04 -1.22 -15.61
C GLU A 118 1.31 0.29 -15.57
N PHE A 119 2.55 0.75 -15.41
CA PHE A 119 2.85 2.17 -15.21
C PHE A 119 2.43 3.06 -16.38
N ASP A 120 2.54 2.57 -17.61
CA ASP A 120 2.12 3.34 -18.77
C ASP A 120 0.60 3.50 -18.81
N GLU A 121 -0.14 2.47 -18.45
CA GLU A 121 -1.59 2.57 -18.29
C GLU A 121 -1.95 3.56 -17.18
N TRP A 122 -1.27 3.49 -16.02
CA TRP A 122 -1.55 4.43 -14.93
C TRP A 122 -1.33 5.89 -15.34
N ARG A 123 -0.30 6.17 -16.15
CA ARG A 123 -0.01 7.51 -16.69
C ARG A 123 -1.06 8.04 -17.65
N THR A 124 -1.90 7.18 -18.22
CA THR A 124 -2.96 7.64 -19.14
C THR A 124 -4.06 8.44 -18.45
N LYS A 125 -4.25 8.26 -17.14
CA LYS A 125 -5.35 8.84 -16.36
C LYS A 125 -4.91 9.52 -15.06
N GLY A 126 -3.62 9.45 -14.72
CA GLY A 126 -3.07 10.03 -13.49
C GLY A 126 -1.66 10.57 -13.68
N GLU A 127 -1.25 11.42 -12.76
CA GLU A 127 0.15 11.84 -12.65
C GLU A 127 0.93 10.78 -11.89
N VAL A 128 1.78 10.01 -12.62
CA VAL A 128 2.52 8.88 -12.04
C VAL A 128 4.01 9.10 -12.14
N LEU A 129 4.66 9.23 -11.00
CA LEU A 129 6.09 9.28 -10.85
C LEU A 129 6.58 7.95 -10.25
N VAL A 130 7.51 7.30 -10.94
CA VAL A 130 8.21 6.11 -10.45
C VAL A 130 9.66 6.46 -10.24
N THR A 131 10.20 6.22 -9.05
CA THR A 131 11.59 6.54 -8.69
C THR A 131 12.31 5.31 -8.14
N ILE A 132 13.62 5.28 -8.32
CA ILE A 132 14.52 4.34 -7.63
C ILE A 132 15.49 5.11 -6.74
N ASP A 133 15.96 4.50 -5.65
CA ASP A 133 16.76 5.19 -4.63
C ASP A 133 18.05 5.81 -5.21
N THR A 134 18.70 5.12 -6.14
CA THR A 134 19.99 5.56 -6.73
C THR A 134 20.01 5.32 -8.24
N PRO A 135 20.73 6.15 -9.01
CA PRO A 135 20.89 5.94 -10.46
C PRO A 135 21.44 4.55 -10.77
N GLN A 136 20.88 3.92 -11.81
CA GLN A 136 21.30 2.60 -12.31
C GLN A 136 21.36 2.60 -13.83
N GLU A 137 22.21 1.75 -14.39
CA GLU A 137 22.30 1.55 -15.83
C GLU A 137 20.97 1.05 -16.41
N GLY A 138 20.51 1.68 -17.48
CA GLY A 138 19.22 1.38 -18.14
C GLY A 138 17.99 1.81 -17.33
N TRP A 139 18.14 2.79 -16.44
CA TRP A 139 17.06 3.52 -15.79
C TRP A 139 17.08 4.99 -16.23
N ASP A 140 16.05 5.41 -16.97
CA ASP A 140 15.91 6.78 -17.48
C ASP A 140 14.91 7.62 -16.67
N GLY A 141 14.31 7.01 -15.64
CA GLY A 141 13.35 7.67 -14.76
C GLY A 141 13.99 8.47 -13.62
N PRO A 142 13.17 9.14 -12.81
CA PRO A 142 13.63 9.84 -11.61
C PRO A 142 14.39 8.93 -10.64
N THR A 143 15.30 9.54 -9.87
CA THR A 143 16.02 8.89 -8.78
C THR A 143 15.89 9.71 -7.50
N GLY A 144 16.12 9.09 -6.36
CA GLY A 144 15.98 9.69 -5.04
C GLY A 144 14.81 9.10 -4.24
N LEU A 145 14.73 9.46 -2.99
CA LEU A 145 13.71 8.98 -2.08
C LEU A 145 12.33 9.58 -2.41
N VAL A 146 11.26 8.84 -2.17
CA VAL A 146 9.88 9.32 -2.39
C VAL A 146 9.59 10.64 -1.67
N THR A 147 10.23 10.89 -0.52
CA THR A 147 10.09 12.12 0.27
C THR A 147 10.56 13.36 -0.48
N GLU A 148 11.58 13.25 -1.30
CA GLU A 148 12.08 14.35 -2.13
C GLU A 148 11.07 14.73 -3.21
N HIS A 149 10.40 13.73 -3.77
CA HIS A 149 9.40 13.92 -4.81
C HIS A 149 8.06 14.44 -4.26
N ILE A 150 7.71 14.12 -3.00
CA ILE A 150 6.53 14.70 -2.33
C ILE A 150 6.64 16.23 -2.29
N ARG A 151 7.80 16.78 -1.95
CA ARG A 151 8.02 18.23 -1.89
C ARG A 151 7.80 18.94 -3.22
N ALA A 152 7.99 18.24 -4.33
CA ALA A 152 7.81 18.77 -5.66
C ALA A 152 6.34 18.70 -6.15
N MET A 153 5.46 18.02 -5.41
CA MET A 153 4.03 17.96 -5.75
C MET A 153 3.40 19.34 -5.66
N LYS A 154 2.64 19.69 -6.67
CA LYS A 154 1.82 20.91 -6.68
C LYS A 154 0.40 20.51 -6.32
N LEU A 155 -0.09 21.01 -5.19
CA LEU A 155 -1.46 20.82 -4.74
C LEU A 155 -2.17 22.17 -4.86
N ASP A 156 -3.25 22.23 -5.65
CA ASP A 156 -4.03 23.47 -5.79
C ASP A 156 -4.69 23.86 -4.47
N ASP A 157 -5.31 22.89 -3.80
CA ASP A 157 -5.86 23.03 -2.45
C ASP A 157 -5.49 21.80 -1.61
N PRO A 158 -4.53 21.92 -0.69
CA PRO A 158 -4.14 20.80 0.19
C PRO A 158 -5.27 20.26 1.05
N ALA A 159 -6.27 21.10 1.41
CA ALA A 159 -7.40 20.67 2.22
C ALA A 159 -8.36 19.73 1.46
N ASP A 160 -8.31 19.73 0.13
CA ASP A 160 -9.18 18.95 -0.74
C ASP A 160 -8.50 17.67 -1.27
N VAL A 161 -7.33 17.33 -0.76
CA VAL A 161 -6.57 16.13 -1.14
C VAL A 161 -6.69 15.05 -0.08
N GLN A 162 -7.07 13.84 -0.48
CA GLN A 162 -6.91 12.64 0.32
C GLN A 162 -5.56 12.01 0.01
N PHE A 163 -4.71 11.86 1.01
CA PHE A 163 -3.34 11.40 0.86
C PHE A 163 -3.16 10.01 1.47
N VAL A 164 -2.67 9.05 0.68
CA VAL A 164 -2.41 7.67 1.11
C VAL A 164 -0.91 7.42 1.12
N VAL A 165 -0.35 6.99 2.25
CA VAL A 165 1.08 6.68 2.41
C VAL A 165 1.24 5.25 2.88
N VAL A 166 1.90 4.39 2.07
CA VAL A 166 2.10 2.97 2.38
C VAL A 166 3.51 2.53 2.04
N GLY A 167 4.21 1.95 2.99
CA GLY A 167 5.58 1.45 2.80
C GLY A 167 6.28 1.14 4.10
N PRO A 168 7.61 1.02 4.10
CA PRO A 168 8.40 0.81 5.30
C PRO A 168 8.12 1.89 6.37
N PRO A 169 8.11 1.56 7.68
CA PRO A 169 7.79 2.51 8.76
C PRO A 169 8.60 3.81 8.69
N VAL A 170 9.90 3.72 8.46
CA VAL A 170 10.79 4.89 8.32
C VAL A 170 10.36 5.77 7.15
N MET A 171 10.03 5.18 5.98
CA MET A 171 9.53 5.93 4.83
C MET A 171 8.21 6.63 5.16
N MET A 172 7.25 5.92 5.77
CA MET A 172 5.95 6.49 6.12
C MET A 172 6.10 7.68 7.07
N LYS A 173 6.96 7.57 8.09
CA LYS A 173 7.24 8.65 9.05
C LYS A 173 7.69 9.93 8.33
N PHE A 174 8.68 9.85 7.47
CA PHE A 174 9.19 11.01 6.73
C PHE A 174 8.23 11.48 5.64
N ALA A 175 7.57 10.57 4.93
CA ALA A 175 6.59 10.93 3.91
C ALA A 175 5.41 11.70 4.51
N VAL A 176 4.87 11.25 5.63
CA VAL A 176 3.79 11.99 6.34
C VAL A 176 4.27 13.37 6.79
N ALA A 177 5.50 13.49 7.29
CA ALA A 177 6.06 14.80 7.66
C ALA A 177 6.10 15.76 6.47
N GLU A 178 6.52 15.29 5.29
CA GLU A 178 6.50 16.10 4.05
C GLU A 178 5.09 16.48 3.61
N VAL A 179 4.15 15.52 3.66
CA VAL A 179 2.74 15.78 3.32
C VAL A 179 2.12 16.85 4.21
N ARG A 180 2.43 16.83 5.51
CA ARG A 180 1.99 17.87 6.46
C ARG A 180 2.60 19.24 6.15
N LEU A 181 3.85 19.28 5.69
CA LEU A 181 4.51 20.52 5.26
C LEU A 181 3.87 21.12 4.00
N LEU A 182 3.25 20.31 3.15
CA LEU A 182 2.44 20.77 2.02
C LEU A 182 1.09 21.36 2.46
N GLY A 183 0.74 21.28 3.75
CA GLY A 183 -0.51 21.83 4.29
C GLY A 183 -1.69 20.87 4.27
N VAL A 184 -1.49 19.59 3.95
CA VAL A 184 -2.55 18.57 3.98
C VAL A 184 -2.98 18.32 5.44
N PRO A 185 -4.29 18.42 5.76
CA PRO A 185 -4.79 18.12 7.09
C PRO A 185 -4.51 16.68 7.51
N GLU A 186 -4.22 16.45 8.78
CA GLU A 186 -3.94 15.10 9.30
C GLU A 186 -5.12 14.14 9.13
N ASP A 187 -6.35 14.65 9.15
CA ASP A 187 -7.58 13.87 8.90
C ASP A 187 -7.71 13.39 7.44
N ASN A 188 -6.96 13.99 6.52
CA ASN A 188 -6.92 13.61 5.12
C ASN A 188 -5.73 12.70 4.78
N ILE A 189 -4.90 12.32 5.77
CA ILE A 189 -3.74 11.45 5.59
C ILE A 189 -4.08 10.04 6.07
N TRP A 190 -3.84 9.05 5.23
CA TRP A 190 -4.14 7.64 5.47
C TRP A 190 -2.86 6.82 5.38
N VAL A 191 -2.64 5.95 6.37
CA VAL A 191 -1.46 5.07 6.45
C VAL A 191 -1.90 3.63 6.61
N SER A 192 -1.06 2.69 6.17
CA SER A 192 -1.31 1.25 6.36
C SER A 192 -0.12 0.60 7.04
N PHE A 193 -0.37 -0.08 8.16
CA PHE A 193 0.65 -0.74 8.95
C PHE A 193 0.78 -2.22 8.62
N GLU A 194 2.02 -2.69 8.64
CA GLU A 194 2.35 -4.11 8.59
C GLU A 194 2.79 -4.59 9.97
N ARG A 195 2.25 -5.71 10.44
CA ARG A 195 2.66 -6.37 11.69
C ARG A 195 2.64 -7.89 11.52
N LEU A 196 3.45 -8.58 12.31
CA LEU A 196 3.33 -10.02 12.46
C LEU A 196 1.96 -10.36 13.03
N MET A 197 1.26 -11.29 12.43
CA MET A 197 -0.08 -11.68 12.83
C MET A 197 -0.18 -13.21 12.94
N SER A 198 -1.02 -13.68 13.88
CA SER A 198 -1.35 -15.07 14.03
C SER A 198 -2.86 -15.31 13.86
N CYS A 199 -3.71 -14.73 14.72
CA CYS A 199 -5.15 -15.01 14.65
C CYS A 199 -5.88 -14.21 13.55
N GLY A 200 -5.51 -12.96 13.28
CA GLY A 200 -6.24 -12.04 12.39
C GLY A 200 -7.54 -11.49 12.98
N LEU A 201 -7.87 -11.80 14.22
CA LEU A 201 -9.20 -11.62 14.83
C LEU A 201 -9.19 -10.75 16.11
N GLY A 202 -8.10 -10.02 16.38
CA GLY A 202 -8.00 -9.18 17.58
C GLY A 202 -7.93 -9.95 18.92
N LYS A 203 -7.51 -11.23 18.92
CA LYS A 203 -7.53 -12.07 20.12
C LYS A 203 -6.15 -12.36 20.72
N CYS A 204 -5.15 -12.65 19.90
CA CYS A 204 -3.87 -13.16 20.38
C CYS A 204 -2.87 -12.08 20.83
N GLY A 205 -3.08 -10.82 20.46
CA GLY A 205 -2.19 -9.72 20.82
C GLY A 205 -0.92 -9.59 19.97
N HIS A 206 -0.64 -10.50 19.03
CA HIS A 206 0.59 -10.53 18.24
C HIS A 206 0.80 -9.26 17.39
N CYS A 207 -0.28 -8.72 16.83
CA CYS A 207 -0.25 -7.52 15.99
C CYS A 207 -0.50 -6.22 16.77
N LYS A 208 -0.52 -6.29 18.11
CA LYS A 208 -0.89 -5.14 18.94
C LYS A 208 0.21 -4.10 18.97
N ILE A 209 -0.17 -2.83 18.83
CA ILE A 209 0.64 -1.65 19.16
C ILE A 209 -0.15 -0.95 20.27
N ASP A 210 0.42 -0.81 21.47
CA ASP A 210 -0.27 -0.30 22.68
C ASP A 210 -1.63 -0.98 22.89
N SER A 211 -2.73 -0.25 22.79
CA SER A 211 -4.09 -0.76 22.89
C SER A 211 -4.72 -1.20 21.57
N THR A 212 -4.06 -0.92 20.42
CA THR A 212 -4.62 -1.07 19.07
C THR A 212 -4.24 -2.41 18.45
N TYR A 213 -5.23 -3.16 17.98
CA TYR A 213 -5.02 -4.40 17.22
C TYR A 213 -5.00 -4.13 15.72
N ILE A 214 -3.84 -4.18 15.08
CA ILE A 214 -3.70 -3.88 13.64
C ILE A 214 -4.58 -4.77 12.76
N CYS A 215 -4.81 -6.02 13.15
CA CYS A 215 -5.66 -6.94 12.39
C CYS A 215 -7.16 -6.67 12.52
N LEU A 216 -7.60 -5.90 13.52
CA LEU A 216 -9.01 -5.60 13.79
C LEU A 216 -9.34 -4.13 13.53
N ASP A 217 -8.53 -3.23 14.11
CA ASP A 217 -8.72 -1.78 14.07
C ASP A 217 -8.15 -1.16 12.79
N GLY A 218 -7.19 -1.83 12.14
CA GLY A 218 -6.51 -1.46 10.91
C GLY A 218 -6.61 -2.57 9.85
N PRO A 219 -5.63 -2.72 8.96
CA PRO A 219 -4.30 -2.07 8.95
C PRO A 219 -4.30 -0.62 8.49
N VAL A 220 -5.39 -0.14 7.89
CA VAL A 220 -5.53 1.22 7.40
C VAL A 220 -6.06 2.13 8.49
N PHE A 221 -5.38 3.25 8.70
CA PHE A 221 -5.75 4.26 9.68
C PHE A 221 -5.70 5.67 9.11
N CYS A 222 -6.61 6.54 9.53
CA CYS A 222 -6.41 7.97 9.45
C CYS A 222 -5.21 8.36 10.33
N TYR A 223 -4.36 9.26 9.87
CA TYR A 223 -3.13 9.63 10.58
C TYR A 223 -3.37 10.20 11.97
N THR A 224 -4.46 10.92 12.20
CA THR A 224 -4.86 11.41 13.53
C THR A 224 -4.96 10.28 14.57
N ARG A 225 -5.35 9.07 14.15
CA ARG A 225 -5.34 7.87 15.02
C ARG A 225 -4.00 7.14 15.01
N ALA A 226 -3.24 7.29 13.96
CA ALA A 226 -2.00 6.56 13.70
C ALA A 226 -0.75 7.27 14.22
N ALA A 227 -0.82 8.56 14.53
CA ALA A 227 0.35 9.37 14.89
C ALA A 227 1.15 8.81 16.08
N GLY A 228 0.46 8.20 17.05
CA GLY A 228 1.11 7.53 18.17
C GLY A 228 1.54 6.08 17.90
N LEU A 229 1.23 5.52 16.71
CA LEU A 229 1.57 4.14 16.35
C LEU A 229 2.78 4.06 15.39
N ILE A 230 3.22 5.21 14.86
CA ILE A 230 4.39 5.32 13.98
C ILE A 230 5.61 5.64 14.84
N ASP A 231 6.43 4.64 15.14
CA ASP A 231 7.71 4.79 15.83
C ASP A 231 8.85 5.12 14.85
#